data_eced859fdc36f77c2a46424d9e249336
#
_entry.id   eced859fdc36f77c2a46424d9e249336
#
_cell.length_a   1.000
_cell.length_b   1.000
_cell.length_c   1.000
_cell.angle_alpha   90.00
_cell.angle_beta   90.00
_cell.angle_gamma   90.00
#
_symmetry.space_group_name_H-M   'P 1'
#
loop_
_entity.id
_entity.type
_entity.pdbx_description
1 polymer ?
#
loop_
_entity_poly.entity_id
_entity_poly.type
_entity_poly.pdbx_seq_one_letter_code
_entity_poly.pdbx_strand_id
1 'polypeptide(L)'
;MKQLHTFAVCAYKESPYLEECIRSLLFQTVSSNIIIATSTPNDYISSIAEKYDLPLIVNPGESGITQDWNFAYTHTDSKYVTIAHQDDIYDAEYLETALKKLEGARRPLIFFSDYYEIRENEKTYSNRLLRIKRLMLLPIRLPMAEQSRWIRRRILSFGSPICCPSVTFAKANLPYAVFQHGFRACEDWQAWEMISKLKGDFLYSPRALMGHRIHEGSETSAIIEDHGRTEEEYIMYRKFWPDKIARMLNRAYSTAQGSNHLE
;
A
#
# COMPACT_ATOMS: atom_id res chain seq x y z
N MET A 1 19.45 0.42 -20.24
CA MET A 1 18.26 -0.48 -20.18
C MET A 1 17.35 0.07 -19.10
N LYS A 2 16.02 0.16 -19.34
CA LYS A 2 15.09 0.53 -18.27
C LYS A 2 15.18 -0.53 -17.17
N GLN A 3 15.28 -0.09 -15.93
CA GLN A 3 15.34 -1.00 -14.80
C GLN A 3 13.99 -1.70 -14.62
N LEU A 4 14.02 -2.95 -14.16
CA LEU A 4 12.80 -3.75 -14.05
C LEU A 4 11.90 -3.25 -12.93
N HIS A 5 12.48 -2.88 -11.78
CA HIS A 5 11.76 -2.45 -10.59
C HIS A 5 12.44 -1.26 -9.88
N THR A 6 11.63 -0.44 -9.22
CA THR A 6 12.09 0.61 -8.29
C THR A 6 11.24 0.58 -7.02
N PHE A 7 11.89 0.58 -5.87
CA PHE A 7 11.27 1.00 -4.60
C PHE A 7 11.33 2.53 -4.52
N ALA A 8 10.19 3.18 -4.46
CA ALA A 8 10.07 4.62 -4.23
C ALA A 8 9.67 4.84 -2.76
N VAL A 9 10.64 5.18 -1.93
CA VAL A 9 10.45 5.42 -0.49
C VAL A 9 9.87 6.82 -0.30
N CYS A 10 8.65 6.91 0.21
CA CYS A 10 8.03 8.16 0.58
C CYS A 10 8.47 8.55 1.99
N ALA A 11 9.35 9.55 2.08
CA ALA A 11 9.86 10.10 3.33
C ALA A 11 9.14 11.41 3.68
N TYR A 12 8.68 11.53 4.91
CA TYR A 12 7.97 12.69 5.42
C TYR A 12 8.50 13.07 6.80
N LYS A 13 9.02 14.30 6.94
CA LYS A 13 9.66 14.78 8.17
C LYS A 13 10.80 13.85 8.63
N GLU A 14 11.15 13.90 9.89
CA GLU A 14 12.09 12.98 10.50
C GLU A 14 11.37 11.74 11.01
N SER A 15 11.76 10.57 10.51
CA SER A 15 11.23 9.30 10.98
C SER A 15 12.36 8.40 11.47
N PRO A 16 12.32 7.93 12.71
CA PRO A 16 13.34 7.03 13.24
C PRO A 16 13.40 5.68 12.51
N TYR A 17 12.40 5.39 11.67
CA TYR A 17 12.26 4.12 10.98
C TYR A 17 12.78 4.15 9.53
N LEU A 18 13.05 5.34 8.95
CA LEU A 18 13.46 5.50 7.56
C LEU A 18 14.71 4.66 7.22
N GLU A 19 15.71 4.67 8.10
CA GLU A 19 16.92 3.89 7.87
C GLU A 19 16.67 2.37 7.89
N GLU A 20 15.82 1.89 8.79
CA GLU A 20 15.43 0.48 8.86
C GLU A 20 14.67 0.05 7.61
N CYS A 21 13.74 0.87 7.13
CA CYS A 21 13.05 0.66 5.87
C CYS A 21 14.05 0.50 4.72
N ILE A 22 14.94 1.48 4.50
CA ILE A 22 15.95 1.45 3.42
C ILE A 22 16.82 0.20 3.51
N ARG A 23 17.29 -0.17 4.69
CA ARG A 23 18.11 -1.38 4.88
C ARG A 23 17.34 -2.64 4.47
N SER A 24 16.05 -2.74 4.77
CA SER A 24 15.22 -3.87 4.35
C SER A 24 15.07 -3.97 2.82
N LEU A 25 15.05 -2.82 2.12
CA LEU A 25 14.99 -2.76 0.66
C LEU A 25 16.33 -3.10 0.00
N LEU A 26 17.44 -2.73 0.63
CA LEU A 26 18.79 -3.09 0.16
C LEU A 26 19.07 -4.60 0.36
N PHE A 27 18.40 -5.23 1.30
CA PHE A 27 18.60 -6.64 1.65
C PHE A 27 17.71 -7.61 0.85
N GLN A 28 17.10 -7.16 -0.24
CA GLN A 28 16.30 -8.02 -1.10
C GLN A 28 17.15 -9.08 -1.81
N THR A 29 16.59 -10.29 -2.04
CA THR A 29 17.27 -11.40 -2.77
C THR A 29 17.55 -11.07 -4.23
N VAL A 30 16.84 -10.10 -4.79
CA VAL A 30 17.02 -9.56 -6.14
C VAL A 30 17.23 -8.06 -6.10
N SER A 31 18.11 -7.55 -6.94
CA SER A 31 18.43 -6.13 -6.95
C SER A 31 17.30 -5.27 -7.51
N SER A 32 17.16 -4.07 -6.95
CA SER A 32 16.21 -3.04 -7.36
C SER A 32 16.85 -1.66 -7.29
N ASN A 33 16.32 -0.72 -8.05
CA ASN A 33 16.55 0.68 -7.75
C ASN A 33 15.80 1.06 -6.48
N ILE A 34 16.39 1.98 -5.72
CA ILE A 34 15.75 2.61 -4.58
C ILE A 34 15.91 4.12 -4.77
N ILE A 35 14.82 4.86 -4.64
CA ILE A 35 14.82 6.32 -4.58
C ILE A 35 14.11 6.78 -3.32
N ILE A 36 14.50 7.93 -2.79
CA ILE A 36 13.80 8.61 -1.70
C ILE A 36 13.05 9.79 -2.31
N ALA A 37 11.75 9.88 -2.06
CA ALA A 37 10.89 10.99 -2.47
C ALA A 37 10.33 11.69 -1.23
N THR A 38 10.39 13.02 -1.19
CA THR A 38 9.90 13.80 -0.03
C THR A 38 9.33 15.14 -0.46
N SER A 39 8.28 15.60 0.23
CA SER A 39 7.78 16.97 0.20
C SER A 39 8.27 17.80 1.40
N THR A 40 9.00 17.19 2.32
CA THR A 40 9.55 17.85 3.53
C THR A 40 11.05 17.62 3.65
N PRO A 41 11.86 18.12 2.67
CA PRO A 41 13.31 17.92 2.69
C PRO A 41 13.91 18.50 3.97
N ASN A 42 14.84 17.75 4.57
CA ASN A 42 15.56 18.14 5.78
C ASN A 42 16.92 17.44 5.83
N ASP A 43 17.78 17.86 6.78
CA ASP A 43 19.14 17.33 6.89
C ASP A 43 19.18 15.84 7.24
N TYR A 44 18.20 15.35 8.01
CA TYR A 44 18.11 13.94 8.37
C TYR A 44 17.87 13.08 7.12
N ILE A 45 16.85 13.40 6.31
CA ILE A 45 16.55 12.67 5.06
C ILE A 45 17.75 12.74 4.11
N SER A 46 18.37 13.93 3.98
CA SER A 46 19.53 14.11 3.10
C SER A 46 20.72 13.27 3.57
N SER A 47 21.00 13.24 4.87
CA SER A 47 22.09 12.43 5.43
C SER A 47 21.88 10.92 5.21
N ILE A 48 20.65 10.45 5.30
CA ILE A 48 20.32 9.04 5.00
C ILE A 48 20.49 8.74 3.50
N ALA A 49 20.03 9.64 2.61
CA ALA A 49 20.21 9.49 1.17
C ALA A 49 21.71 9.42 0.80
N GLU A 50 22.53 10.32 1.33
CA GLU A 50 24.00 10.33 1.15
C GLU A 50 24.66 9.06 1.69
N LYS A 51 24.29 8.66 2.91
CA LYS A 51 24.85 7.46 3.58
C LYS A 51 24.69 6.19 2.74
N TYR A 52 23.57 6.06 2.03
CA TYR A 52 23.25 4.87 1.24
C TYR A 52 23.42 5.08 -0.28
N ASP A 53 23.96 6.23 -0.71
CA ASP A 53 24.15 6.62 -2.12
C ASP A 53 22.84 6.47 -2.93
N LEU A 54 21.73 6.98 -2.37
CA LEU A 54 20.40 6.89 -2.96
C LEU A 54 19.97 8.24 -3.55
N PRO A 55 19.34 8.24 -4.75
CA PRO A 55 18.72 9.44 -5.28
C PRO A 55 17.64 9.99 -4.35
N LEU A 56 17.76 11.28 -3.99
CA LEU A 56 16.75 12.03 -3.27
C LEU A 56 16.03 12.97 -4.26
N ILE A 57 14.72 12.78 -4.40
CA ILE A 57 13.88 13.65 -5.23
C ILE A 57 12.89 14.42 -4.33
N VAL A 58 12.85 15.74 -4.54
CA VAL A 58 12.00 16.64 -3.75
C VAL A 58 10.75 16.99 -4.52
N ASN A 59 9.59 16.71 -3.94
CA ASN A 59 8.30 17.14 -4.47
C ASN A 59 8.16 18.66 -4.25
N PRO A 60 8.13 19.48 -5.31
CA PRO A 60 7.99 20.93 -5.19
C PRO A 60 6.54 21.39 -4.96
N GLY A 61 5.59 20.47 -5.03
CA GLY A 61 4.16 20.76 -4.89
C GLY A 61 3.69 20.74 -3.44
N GLU A 62 2.38 20.72 -3.26
CA GLU A 62 1.77 20.57 -1.95
C GLU A 62 2.12 19.23 -1.31
N SER A 63 2.40 19.26 -0.01
CA SER A 63 2.62 18.07 0.80
C SER A 63 1.29 17.35 1.07
N GLY A 64 1.31 16.03 1.03
CA GLY A 64 0.15 15.19 1.35
C GLY A 64 0.35 13.77 0.83
N ILE A 65 -0.35 12.82 1.43
CA ILE A 65 -0.21 11.39 1.09
C ILE A 65 -0.42 11.15 -0.41
N THR A 66 -1.56 11.55 -0.94
CA THR A 66 -1.91 11.36 -2.36
C THR A 66 -0.90 12.05 -3.28
N GLN A 67 -0.47 13.27 -2.95
CA GLN A 67 0.48 14.05 -3.73
C GLN A 67 1.85 13.38 -3.74
N ASP A 68 2.36 12.99 -2.58
CA ASP A 68 3.69 12.41 -2.42
C ASP A 68 3.76 11.00 -3.02
N TRP A 69 2.72 10.17 -2.85
CA TRP A 69 2.66 8.86 -3.48
C TRP A 69 2.59 8.94 -5.01
N ASN A 70 1.79 9.84 -5.58
CA ASN A 70 1.75 10.06 -7.02
C ASN A 70 3.06 10.64 -7.53
N PHE A 71 3.68 11.57 -6.81
CA PHE A 71 4.99 12.12 -7.16
C PHE A 71 6.04 11.00 -7.21
N ALA A 72 6.15 10.20 -6.15
CA ALA A 72 7.06 9.06 -6.10
C ALA A 72 6.79 8.06 -7.24
N TYR A 73 5.52 7.71 -7.48
CA TYR A 73 5.11 6.81 -8.55
C TYR A 73 5.49 7.33 -9.94
N THR A 74 5.23 8.61 -10.21
CA THR A 74 5.43 9.18 -11.57
C THR A 74 6.88 9.43 -11.90
N HIS A 75 7.74 9.72 -10.92
CA HIS A 75 9.16 10.01 -11.08
C HIS A 75 10.06 8.75 -11.13
N THR A 76 9.49 7.61 -11.45
CA THR A 76 10.23 6.37 -11.70
C THR A 76 10.08 5.94 -13.16
N ASP A 77 11.14 5.43 -13.78
CA ASP A 77 11.13 4.94 -15.16
C ASP A 77 11.08 3.41 -15.28
N SER A 78 10.94 2.71 -14.16
CA SER A 78 10.90 1.25 -14.11
C SER A 78 9.58 0.69 -14.64
N LYS A 79 9.61 -0.57 -15.06
CA LYS A 79 8.40 -1.32 -15.47
C LYS A 79 7.45 -1.52 -14.30
N TYR A 80 8.02 -1.81 -13.12
CA TYR A 80 7.32 -2.05 -11.86
C TYR A 80 7.78 -1.07 -10.78
N VAL A 81 6.88 -0.66 -9.92
CA VAL A 81 7.15 0.27 -8.82
C VAL A 81 6.44 -0.18 -7.56
N THR A 82 7.17 -0.22 -6.46
CA THR A 82 6.58 -0.32 -5.11
C THR A 82 6.74 1.02 -4.42
N ILE A 83 5.65 1.60 -3.94
CA ILE A 83 5.68 2.78 -3.08
C ILE A 83 5.90 2.25 -1.65
N ALA A 84 7.11 2.46 -1.15
CA ALA A 84 7.48 2.03 0.19
C ALA A 84 7.22 3.17 1.18
N HIS A 85 6.54 2.86 2.27
CA HIS A 85 6.37 3.82 3.36
C HIS A 85 7.60 3.78 4.26
N GLN A 86 8.03 4.93 4.75
CA GLN A 86 9.28 5.09 5.49
C GLN A 86 9.37 4.33 6.82
N ASP A 87 8.25 3.86 7.33
CA ASP A 87 8.09 3.17 8.61
C ASP A 87 7.92 1.64 8.48
N ASP A 88 7.79 1.13 7.27
CA ASP A 88 7.55 -0.27 6.99
C ASP A 88 8.84 -1.05 6.67
N ILE A 89 8.77 -2.38 6.80
CA ILE A 89 9.90 -3.29 6.56
C ILE A 89 9.51 -4.33 5.51
N TYR A 90 10.43 -4.67 4.63
CA TYR A 90 10.22 -5.69 3.60
C TYR A 90 11.07 -6.92 3.87
N ASP A 91 10.45 -8.11 3.84
CA ASP A 91 11.18 -9.36 3.93
C ASP A 91 12.03 -9.57 2.65
N ALA A 92 13.19 -10.20 2.79
CA ALA A 92 14.18 -10.33 1.71
C ALA A 92 13.61 -10.92 0.40
N GLU A 93 12.61 -11.78 0.48
CA GLU A 93 11.99 -12.44 -0.69
C GLU A 93 10.77 -11.70 -1.26
N TYR A 94 10.46 -10.48 -0.77
CA TYR A 94 9.30 -9.73 -1.24
C TYR A 94 9.38 -9.44 -2.75
N LEU A 95 10.48 -8.83 -3.18
CA LEU A 95 10.63 -8.42 -4.57
C LEU A 95 10.76 -9.61 -5.53
N GLU A 96 11.49 -10.66 -5.16
CA GLU A 96 11.60 -11.87 -5.97
C GLU A 96 10.22 -12.51 -6.19
N THR A 97 9.42 -12.58 -5.12
CA THR A 97 8.04 -13.11 -5.20
C THR A 97 7.15 -12.24 -6.08
N ALA A 98 7.27 -10.90 -5.95
CA ALA A 98 6.53 -9.95 -6.76
C ALA A 98 6.87 -10.08 -8.24
N LEU A 99 8.16 -10.05 -8.59
CA LEU A 99 8.63 -10.16 -9.97
C LEU A 99 8.25 -11.48 -10.63
N LYS A 100 8.37 -12.60 -9.91
CA LYS A 100 7.95 -13.91 -10.41
C LYS A 100 6.49 -13.94 -10.82
N LYS A 101 5.59 -13.34 -10.02
CA LYS A 101 4.17 -13.25 -10.35
C LYS A 101 3.89 -12.25 -11.48
N LEU A 102 4.49 -11.06 -11.42
CA LEU A 102 4.29 -10.00 -12.40
C LEU A 102 4.76 -10.39 -13.81
N GLU A 103 5.95 -10.98 -13.91
CA GLU A 103 6.52 -11.42 -15.19
C GLU A 103 5.80 -12.67 -15.73
N GLY A 104 5.24 -13.51 -14.87
CA GLY A 104 4.44 -14.67 -15.28
C GLY A 104 3.02 -14.35 -15.73
N ALA A 105 2.51 -13.15 -15.45
CA ALA A 105 1.16 -12.74 -15.79
C ALA A 105 1.07 -12.11 -17.18
N ARG A 106 -0.03 -12.37 -17.89
CA ARG A 106 -0.25 -11.83 -19.24
C ARG A 106 -0.45 -10.31 -19.25
N ARG A 107 -1.17 -9.79 -18.26
CA ARG A 107 -1.50 -8.37 -18.12
C ARG A 107 -1.56 -7.96 -16.66
N PRO A 108 -0.44 -7.92 -15.95
CA PRO A 108 -0.42 -7.54 -14.55
C PRO A 108 -0.91 -6.10 -14.38
N LEU A 109 -1.70 -5.86 -13.34
CA LEU A 109 -2.06 -4.52 -12.89
C LEU A 109 -1.30 -4.21 -11.61
N ILE A 110 -1.49 -5.04 -10.59
CA ILE A 110 -0.80 -4.95 -9.31
C ILE A 110 -0.42 -6.35 -8.83
N PHE A 111 0.68 -6.42 -8.09
CA PHE A 111 1.00 -7.50 -7.17
C PHE A 111 0.82 -6.97 -5.75
N PHE A 112 0.38 -7.82 -4.82
CA PHE A 112 0.42 -7.53 -3.40
C PHE A 112 0.64 -8.80 -2.58
N SER A 113 1.28 -8.65 -1.43
CA SER A 113 1.47 -9.74 -0.48
C SER A 113 0.56 -9.62 0.73
N ASP A 114 0.41 -10.71 1.47
CA ASP A 114 0.00 -10.62 2.87
C ASP A 114 1.07 -9.90 3.70
N TYR A 115 0.73 -9.49 4.92
CA TYR A 115 1.60 -8.73 5.78
C TYR A 115 1.44 -9.13 7.25
N TYR A 116 2.40 -8.72 8.07
CA TYR A 116 2.33 -8.73 9.52
C TYR A 116 2.37 -7.30 10.07
N GLU A 117 1.92 -7.11 11.28
CA GLU A 117 2.02 -5.82 11.96
C GLU A 117 3.27 -5.78 12.85
N ILE A 118 3.84 -4.59 12.99
CA ILE A 118 4.93 -4.31 13.93
C ILE A 118 4.41 -3.28 14.93
N ARG A 119 4.29 -3.67 16.19
CA ARG A 119 3.87 -2.83 17.31
C ARG A 119 4.96 -2.89 18.40
N GLU A 120 5.46 -1.75 18.87
CA GLU A 120 6.49 -1.72 19.90
C GLU A 120 7.70 -2.64 19.59
N ASN A 121 8.09 -2.71 18.30
CA ASN A 121 9.12 -3.59 17.74
C ASN A 121 8.81 -5.10 17.78
N GLU A 122 7.62 -5.51 18.18
CA GLU A 122 7.17 -6.90 18.11
C GLU A 122 6.40 -7.19 16.82
N LYS A 123 6.69 -8.35 16.20
CA LYS A 123 6.01 -8.81 14.99
C LYS A 123 4.76 -9.60 15.34
N THR A 124 3.61 -9.12 14.90
CA THR A 124 2.31 -9.76 15.06
C THR A 124 1.83 -10.32 13.73
N TYR A 125 1.88 -11.64 13.57
CA TYR A 125 1.44 -12.32 12.35
C TYR A 125 -0.05 -12.64 12.32
N SER A 126 -0.75 -12.55 13.44
CA SER A 126 -2.17 -12.88 13.52
C SER A 126 -2.85 -12.10 14.65
N ASN A 127 -3.82 -11.29 14.28
CA ASN A 127 -4.80 -10.69 15.18
C ASN A 127 -6.19 -10.76 14.51
N ARG A 128 -7.22 -10.21 15.16
CA ARG A 128 -8.59 -10.24 14.63
C ARG A 128 -8.68 -9.55 13.26
N LEU A 129 -8.06 -8.38 13.09
CA LEU A 129 -8.10 -7.61 11.85
C LEU A 129 -7.40 -8.34 10.70
N LEU A 130 -6.18 -8.84 10.93
CA LEU A 130 -5.43 -9.61 9.93
C LEU A 130 -6.19 -10.88 9.50
N ARG A 131 -6.84 -11.57 10.45
CA ARG A 131 -7.68 -12.74 10.12
C ARG A 131 -8.87 -12.38 9.24
N ILE A 132 -9.56 -11.27 9.53
CA ILE A 132 -10.68 -10.78 8.70
C ILE A 132 -10.19 -10.44 7.30
N LYS A 133 -9.09 -9.69 7.16
CA LYS A 133 -8.52 -9.32 5.85
C LYS A 133 -8.12 -10.56 5.04
N ARG A 134 -7.48 -11.55 5.68
CA ARG A 134 -7.12 -12.83 5.04
C ARG A 134 -8.35 -13.62 4.60
N LEU A 135 -9.41 -13.64 5.40
CA LEU A 135 -10.68 -14.27 5.03
C LEU A 135 -11.29 -13.59 3.79
N MET A 136 -11.27 -12.26 3.74
CA MET A 136 -11.74 -11.50 2.57
C MET A 136 -10.92 -11.83 1.31
N LEU A 137 -9.64 -12.12 1.45
CA LEU A 137 -8.73 -12.44 0.33
C LEU A 137 -8.78 -13.93 -0.08
N LEU A 138 -9.48 -14.81 0.63
CA LEU A 138 -9.57 -16.22 0.24
C LEU A 138 -10.04 -16.45 -1.20
N PRO A 139 -11.07 -15.73 -1.72
CA PRO A 139 -11.55 -15.96 -3.09
C PRO A 139 -10.51 -15.70 -4.18
N ILE A 140 -9.54 -14.79 -3.96
CA ILE A 140 -8.51 -14.48 -4.97
C ILE A 140 -7.47 -15.60 -5.10
N ARG A 141 -7.40 -16.51 -4.13
CA ARG A 141 -6.49 -17.67 -4.13
C ARG A 141 -6.96 -18.82 -5.04
N LEU A 142 -8.20 -18.76 -5.52
CA LEU A 142 -8.75 -19.77 -6.44
C LEU A 142 -8.08 -19.65 -7.81
N PRO A 143 -7.98 -20.76 -8.57
CA PRO A 143 -7.45 -20.73 -9.92
C PRO A 143 -8.17 -19.70 -10.79
N MET A 144 -7.41 -18.93 -11.59
CA MET A 144 -7.90 -17.86 -12.47
C MET A 144 -8.61 -16.69 -11.76
N ALA A 145 -8.75 -16.70 -10.44
CA ALA A 145 -9.42 -15.63 -9.69
C ALA A 145 -8.68 -14.29 -9.77
N GLU A 146 -7.37 -14.32 -9.85
CA GLU A 146 -6.51 -13.13 -10.02
C GLU A 146 -6.88 -12.33 -11.28
N GLN A 147 -7.43 -12.98 -12.32
CA GLN A 147 -7.90 -12.36 -13.56
C GLN A 147 -9.34 -11.84 -13.49
N SER A 148 -10.10 -12.27 -12.48
CA SER A 148 -11.52 -11.99 -12.38
C SER A 148 -11.81 -10.61 -11.79
N ARG A 149 -12.33 -9.69 -12.65
CA ARG A 149 -12.85 -8.40 -12.19
C ARG A 149 -13.98 -8.53 -11.18
N TRP A 150 -14.82 -9.55 -11.34
CA TRP A 150 -15.95 -9.77 -10.44
C TRP A 150 -15.45 -10.14 -9.02
N ILE A 151 -14.49 -11.08 -8.91
CA ILE A 151 -13.95 -11.52 -7.62
C ILE A 151 -13.28 -10.35 -6.89
N ARG A 152 -12.33 -9.64 -7.52
CA ARG A 152 -11.62 -8.55 -6.86
C ARG A 152 -12.53 -7.40 -6.46
N ARG A 153 -13.53 -7.05 -7.30
CA ARG A 153 -14.55 -6.05 -6.94
C ARG A 153 -15.43 -6.51 -5.80
N ARG A 154 -15.78 -7.81 -5.73
CA ARG A 154 -16.55 -8.36 -4.61
C ARG A 154 -15.75 -8.33 -3.32
N ILE A 155 -14.47 -8.65 -3.35
CA ILE A 155 -13.57 -8.51 -2.19
C ILE A 155 -13.56 -7.05 -1.70
N LEU A 156 -13.30 -6.10 -2.58
CA LEU A 156 -13.22 -4.68 -2.25
C LEU A 156 -14.57 -4.07 -1.83
N SER A 157 -15.69 -4.72 -2.12
CA SER A 157 -17.00 -4.23 -1.73
C SER A 157 -17.32 -4.39 -0.24
N PHE A 158 -16.47 -5.09 0.51
CA PHE A 158 -16.60 -5.28 1.97
C PHE A 158 -15.55 -4.53 2.79
N GLY A 159 -14.61 -3.86 2.14
CA GLY A 159 -13.54 -3.11 2.78
C GLY A 159 -12.23 -3.14 1.98
N SER A 160 -11.16 -2.54 2.52
CA SER A 160 -9.81 -2.58 1.95
C SER A 160 -8.95 -3.64 2.65
N PRO A 161 -8.86 -4.89 2.14
CA PRO A 161 -7.98 -5.89 2.73
C PRO A 161 -6.54 -5.78 2.24
N ILE A 162 -6.26 -4.99 1.20
CA ILE A 162 -4.94 -4.81 0.60
C ILE A 162 -4.18 -3.73 1.35
N CYS A 163 -3.04 -4.07 1.90
CA CYS A 163 -2.15 -3.13 2.58
C CYS A 163 -1.38 -2.32 1.54
N CYS A 164 -1.46 -1.00 1.57
CA CYS A 164 -0.90 -0.13 0.54
C CYS A 164 0.59 -0.38 0.27
N PRO A 165 1.49 -0.38 1.26
CA PRO A 165 2.92 -0.59 1.03
C PRO A 165 3.26 -2.01 0.54
N SER A 166 2.33 -2.98 0.65
CA SER A 166 2.54 -4.33 0.10
C SER A 166 2.35 -4.42 -1.42
N VAL A 167 2.03 -3.29 -2.10
CA VAL A 167 1.63 -3.28 -3.50
C VAL A 167 2.77 -2.89 -4.42
N THR A 168 3.02 -3.72 -5.43
CA THR A 168 3.86 -3.39 -6.60
C THR A 168 2.99 -3.14 -7.82
N PHE A 169 3.17 -2.01 -8.46
CA PHE A 169 2.39 -1.53 -9.59
C PHE A 169 3.05 -1.88 -10.93
N ALA A 170 2.27 -2.36 -11.90
CA ALA A 170 2.70 -2.58 -13.29
C ALA A 170 2.37 -1.33 -14.13
N LYS A 171 3.27 -0.33 -14.16
CA LYS A 171 3.03 1.01 -14.71
C LYS A 171 2.44 1.04 -16.11
N ALA A 172 2.89 0.16 -17.02
CA ALA A 172 2.43 0.14 -18.41
C ALA A 172 0.93 -0.17 -18.57
N ASN A 173 0.28 -0.75 -17.58
CA ASN A 173 -1.12 -1.15 -17.62
C ASN A 173 -2.02 -0.28 -16.72
N LEU A 174 -1.45 0.75 -16.09
CA LEU A 174 -2.11 1.62 -15.12
C LEU A 174 -2.11 3.08 -15.61
N PRO A 175 -3.01 3.93 -15.09
CA PRO A 175 -2.99 5.37 -15.39
C PRO A 175 -1.72 6.03 -14.88
N TYR A 176 -1.42 7.22 -15.42
CA TYR A 176 -0.26 8.03 -15.05
C TYR A 176 -0.24 8.38 -13.54
N ALA A 177 -1.39 8.68 -12.95
CA ALA A 177 -1.56 8.86 -11.51
C ALA A 177 -2.54 7.81 -10.98
N VAL A 178 -2.16 7.13 -9.91
CA VAL A 178 -2.94 5.99 -9.36
C VAL A 178 -3.84 6.43 -8.23
N PHE A 179 -3.40 7.39 -7.41
CA PHE A 179 -4.14 7.88 -6.27
C PHE A 179 -4.89 9.17 -6.66
N GLN A 180 -6.16 9.25 -6.30
CA GLN A 180 -7.00 10.42 -6.60
C GLN A 180 -7.12 11.31 -5.37
N HIS A 181 -7.14 12.62 -5.60
CA HIS A 181 -7.39 13.61 -4.56
C HIS A 181 -8.81 13.50 -4.00
N GLY A 182 -9.00 13.96 -2.77
CA GLY A 182 -10.32 14.06 -2.12
C GLY A 182 -10.58 12.97 -1.07
N PHE A 183 -9.62 12.10 -0.82
CA PHE A 183 -9.59 11.15 0.30
C PHE A 183 -8.36 11.41 1.18
N ARG A 184 -8.46 11.16 2.47
CA ARG A 184 -7.37 11.24 3.46
C ARG A 184 -7.15 9.93 4.21
N ALA A 185 -8.17 9.07 4.24
CA ALA A 185 -8.14 7.80 4.97
C ALA A 185 -8.39 6.59 4.07
N CYS A 186 -8.93 6.78 2.89
CA CYS A 186 -9.33 5.73 1.96
C CYS A 186 -8.68 5.88 0.58
N GLU A 187 -7.53 6.55 0.47
CA GLU A 187 -6.81 6.75 -0.79
C GLU A 187 -6.43 5.43 -1.44
N ASP A 188 -5.95 4.49 -0.65
CA ASP A 188 -5.58 3.15 -1.08
C ASP A 188 -6.81 2.37 -1.59
N TRP A 189 -7.88 2.34 -0.80
CA TRP A 189 -9.11 1.64 -1.19
C TRP A 189 -9.72 2.24 -2.45
N GLN A 190 -9.68 3.55 -2.59
CA GLN A 190 -10.15 4.26 -3.77
C GLN A 190 -9.29 3.91 -5.00
N ALA A 191 -7.96 3.82 -4.85
CA ALA A 191 -7.07 3.39 -5.92
C ALA A 191 -7.35 1.93 -6.33
N TRP A 192 -7.54 1.01 -5.38
CA TRP A 192 -7.88 -0.38 -5.66
C TRP A 192 -9.23 -0.50 -6.35
N GLU A 193 -10.22 0.28 -5.94
CA GLU A 193 -11.54 0.31 -6.59
C GLU A 193 -11.42 0.73 -8.05
N MET A 194 -10.69 1.79 -8.34
CA MET A 194 -10.45 2.28 -9.70
C MET A 194 -9.70 1.25 -10.55
N ILE A 195 -8.58 0.73 -10.06
CA ILE A 195 -7.76 -0.26 -10.76
C ILE A 195 -8.55 -1.56 -10.97
N SER A 196 -9.43 -1.93 -10.03
CA SER A 196 -10.26 -3.15 -10.14
C SER A 196 -11.18 -3.17 -11.36
N LYS A 197 -11.50 -2.03 -11.95
CA LYS A 197 -12.32 -1.90 -13.16
C LYS A 197 -11.56 -2.20 -14.46
N LEU A 198 -10.21 -2.07 -14.40
CA LEU A 198 -9.37 -2.26 -15.58
C LEU A 198 -9.31 -3.73 -16.00
N LYS A 199 -8.95 -4.00 -17.24
CA LYS A 199 -8.67 -5.36 -17.73
C LYS A 199 -7.25 -5.73 -17.31
N GLY A 200 -7.07 -6.88 -16.66
CA GLY A 200 -5.74 -7.38 -16.20
C GLY A 200 -5.87 -8.06 -14.83
N ASP A 201 -4.74 -8.33 -14.21
CA ASP A 201 -4.60 -9.28 -13.11
C ASP A 201 -4.25 -8.57 -11.80
N PHE A 202 -4.91 -8.98 -10.70
CA PHE A 202 -4.55 -8.67 -9.32
C PHE A 202 -3.81 -9.88 -8.75
N LEU A 203 -2.49 -9.81 -8.68
CA LEU A 203 -1.63 -10.92 -8.30
C LEU A 203 -1.41 -10.91 -6.79
N TYR A 204 -1.75 -12.00 -6.13
CA TYR A 204 -1.68 -12.10 -4.67
C TYR A 204 -0.70 -13.18 -4.19
N SER A 205 0.11 -12.84 -3.21
CA SER A 205 0.89 -13.80 -2.42
C SER A 205 0.33 -13.91 -1.00
N PRO A 206 -0.09 -15.11 -0.54
CA PRO A 206 -0.55 -15.30 0.83
C PRO A 206 0.58 -15.37 1.86
N ARG A 207 1.85 -15.20 1.43
CA ARG A 207 2.99 -15.08 2.33
C ARG A 207 3.03 -13.66 2.89
N ALA A 208 3.21 -13.52 4.19
CA ALA A 208 3.44 -12.23 4.84
C ALA A 208 4.88 -11.80 4.54
N LEU A 209 5.06 -10.94 3.54
CA LEU A 209 6.36 -10.54 2.99
C LEU A 209 6.73 -9.08 3.32
N MET A 210 5.91 -8.40 4.10
CA MET A 210 6.24 -7.08 4.62
C MET A 210 5.63 -6.89 6.00
N GLY A 211 6.27 -6.07 6.83
CA GLY A 211 5.81 -5.65 8.14
C GLY A 211 5.28 -4.23 8.08
N HIS A 212 3.99 -4.07 8.38
CA HIS A 212 3.35 -2.77 8.51
C HIS A 212 3.49 -2.26 9.94
N ARG A 213 4.19 -1.16 10.13
CA ARG A 213 4.42 -0.58 11.45
C ARG A 213 3.24 0.29 11.89
N ILE A 214 2.83 0.07 13.13
CA ILE A 214 1.77 0.85 13.79
C ILE A 214 2.39 1.57 14.97
N HIS A 215 2.37 2.90 14.92
CA HIS A 215 2.91 3.78 15.97
C HIS A 215 2.07 5.07 16.07
N GLU A 216 2.17 5.79 17.19
CA GLU A 216 1.36 7.00 17.46
C GLU A 216 1.53 8.11 16.41
N GLY A 217 2.71 8.24 15.82
CA GLY A 217 3.01 9.21 14.76
C GLY A 217 2.58 8.79 13.36
N SER A 218 1.91 7.63 13.18
CA SER A 218 1.43 7.21 11.86
C SER A 218 0.17 8.00 11.47
N GLU A 219 0.05 8.33 10.18
CA GLU A 219 -1.16 8.99 9.64
C GLU A 219 -2.43 8.19 9.95
N THR A 220 -2.35 6.87 9.97
CA THR A 220 -3.47 6.01 10.34
C THR A 220 -3.97 6.29 11.76
N SER A 221 -3.06 6.55 12.71
CA SER A 221 -3.42 6.89 14.09
C SER A 221 -4.05 8.28 14.18
N ALA A 222 -3.52 9.27 13.47
CA ALA A 222 -4.04 10.64 13.45
C ALA A 222 -5.45 10.73 12.83
N ILE A 223 -5.75 9.92 11.80
CA ILE A 223 -7.04 9.93 11.08
C ILE A 223 -8.15 9.21 11.88
N ILE A 224 -7.80 8.27 12.74
CA ILE A 224 -8.78 7.56 13.58
C ILE A 224 -9.45 8.51 14.58
N GLU A 225 -8.75 9.53 15.05
CA GLU A 225 -9.28 10.54 15.98
C GLU A 225 -10.28 11.52 15.33
N ASP A 226 -10.25 11.67 14.01
CA ASP A 226 -11.00 12.70 13.28
C ASP A 226 -12.14 12.11 12.44
N HIS A 227 -13.16 11.52 12.98
CA HIS A 227 -14.41 11.00 12.33
C HIS A 227 -14.54 11.07 10.79
N GLY A 228 -13.62 11.75 10.07
CA GLY A 228 -13.55 11.89 8.61
C GLY A 228 -13.46 10.53 7.89
N ARG A 229 -12.80 9.55 8.50
CA ARG A 229 -12.69 8.19 7.97
C ARG A 229 -14.05 7.52 7.74
N THR A 230 -15.00 7.72 8.65
CA THR A 230 -16.34 7.12 8.55
C THR A 230 -17.13 7.63 7.34
N GLU A 231 -16.97 8.91 6.99
CA GLU A 231 -17.60 9.47 5.79
C GLU A 231 -16.97 8.93 4.51
N GLU A 232 -15.66 8.85 4.46
CA GLU A 232 -14.94 8.32 3.29
C GLU A 232 -15.25 6.83 3.08
N GLU A 233 -15.29 6.03 4.15
CA GLU A 233 -15.70 4.63 4.08
C GLU A 233 -17.13 4.48 3.53
N TYR A 234 -18.06 5.34 3.96
CA TYR A 234 -19.41 5.35 3.40
C TYR A 234 -19.40 5.69 1.90
N ILE A 235 -18.63 6.70 1.47
CA ILE A 235 -18.46 7.02 0.04
C ILE A 235 -17.91 5.82 -0.72
N MET A 236 -16.94 5.10 -0.16
CA MET A 236 -16.39 3.90 -0.76
C MET A 236 -17.41 2.77 -0.87
N TYR A 237 -18.20 2.50 0.18
CA TYR A 237 -19.28 1.51 0.11
C TYR A 237 -20.32 1.86 -0.94
N ARG A 238 -20.63 3.15 -1.13
CA ARG A 238 -21.56 3.63 -2.17
C ARG A 238 -21.09 3.33 -3.60
N LYS A 239 -19.81 3.11 -3.83
CA LYS A 239 -19.28 2.69 -5.14
C LYS A 239 -19.66 1.24 -5.49
N PHE A 240 -20.06 0.45 -4.52
CA PHE A 240 -20.37 -0.98 -4.66
C PHE A 240 -21.83 -1.31 -4.35
N TRP A 241 -22.48 -0.59 -3.44
CA TRP A 241 -23.77 -0.92 -2.87
C TRP A 241 -24.79 0.22 -2.92
N PRO A 242 -26.09 -0.11 -3.00
CA PRO A 242 -27.15 0.86 -2.74
C PRO A 242 -27.05 1.48 -1.34
N ASP A 243 -27.63 2.66 -1.18
CA ASP A 243 -27.51 3.47 0.04
C ASP A 243 -27.77 2.70 1.36
N LYS A 244 -28.88 1.98 1.43
CA LYS A 244 -29.26 1.23 2.65
C LYS A 244 -28.21 0.19 3.06
N ILE A 245 -27.65 -0.54 2.08
CA ILE A 245 -26.61 -1.55 2.34
C ILE A 245 -25.28 -0.86 2.69
N ALA A 246 -24.91 0.20 1.99
CA ALA A 246 -23.70 0.97 2.29
C ALA A 246 -23.71 1.49 3.74
N ARG A 247 -24.81 2.06 4.20
CA ARG A 247 -24.95 2.53 5.60
C ARG A 247 -24.84 1.40 6.62
N MET A 248 -25.44 0.25 6.31
CA MET A 248 -25.34 -0.93 7.20
C MET A 248 -23.90 -1.43 7.31
N LEU A 249 -23.21 -1.58 6.20
CA LEU A 249 -21.79 -2.01 6.16
C LEU A 249 -20.88 -1.00 6.88
N ASN A 250 -21.09 0.30 6.65
CA ASN A 250 -20.32 1.34 7.28
C ASN A 250 -20.45 1.32 8.80
N ARG A 251 -21.66 1.18 9.33
CA ARG A 251 -21.91 1.05 10.77
C ARG A 251 -21.23 -0.19 11.37
N ALA A 252 -21.34 -1.34 10.70
CA ALA A 252 -20.71 -2.57 11.15
C ALA A 252 -19.18 -2.46 11.19
N TYR A 253 -18.60 -1.78 10.21
CA TYR A 253 -17.16 -1.58 10.12
C TYR A 253 -16.64 -0.60 11.19
N SER A 254 -17.32 0.52 11.40
CA SER A 254 -16.98 1.51 12.44
C SER A 254 -17.05 0.88 13.85
N THR A 255 -18.05 0.04 14.12
CA THR A 255 -18.17 -0.67 15.41
C THR A 255 -17.02 -1.65 15.61
N ALA A 256 -16.58 -2.35 14.55
CA ALA A 256 -15.45 -3.28 14.62
C ALA A 256 -14.09 -2.57 14.83
N GLN A 257 -13.94 -1.33 14.38
CA GLN A 257 -12.76 -0.52 14.63
C GLN A 257 -12.72 0.02 16.08
N GLY A 258 -13.83 0.50 16.59
CA GLY A 258 -13.93 1.00 17.97
C GLY A 258 -13.62 -0.06 19.04
N SER A 259 -13.89 -1.34 18.76
CA SER A 259 -13.54 -2.44 19.68
C SER A 259 -12.04 -2.80 19.68
N ASN A 260 -11.25 -2.34 18.71
CA ASN A 260 -9.80 -2.58 18.64
C ASN A 260 -8.97 -1.54 19.42
N HIS A 261 -9.60 -0.48 19.93
CA HIS A 261 -8.94 0.51 20.80
C HIS A 261 -8.94 0.13 22.29
N LEU A 262 -9.59 -0.97 22.65
CA LEU A 262 -9.76 -1.44 24.05
C LEU A 262 -8.97 -2.73 24.37
N GLU A 263 -8.18 -3.24 23.44
CA GLU A 263 -7.21 -4.32 23.60
C GLU A 263 -5.82 -3.83 23.13
#